data_216bceaa404beacf0a3dfddffbfb278b
#
_entry.id   216bceaa404beacf0a3dfddffbfb278b
#
_cell.length_a   1.000
_cell.length_b   1.000
_cell.length_c   1.000
_cell.angle_alpha   90.00
_cell.angle_beta   90.00
_cell.angle_gamma   90.00
#
_symmetry.space_group_name_H-M   'P 1'
#
loop_
_entity.id
_entity.type
_entity.pdbx_description
1 polymer ?
#
loop_
_entity_poly.entity_id
_entity_poly.type
_entity_poly.pdbx_seq_one_letter_code
_entity_poly.pdbx_strand_id
1 'polypeptide(L)'
;IISIIIIILVGTTAYQLVKKDKYNLVLEIDQDKPLKESLSILPVSNNPFFKLYLKFRNDGKDIKAGNYELRGKFNIIELVSMLESGKSKVFKFTIIEGNTVKNVIDKLVANGKGTRENFDKAFKEIDFPYPTPDNNFEGYLYPETYFIPESYDEKAIINIFLKEFLKKFPVENYPDKDEFYQKLIMASILEREAAVESEKPIMASVFYNRMNKNMYLAADSTVNFVFNYEKKRIYYKDLKVDSPYNTYKNKGLPPAPICNPTVSSVEAAYHPADTEYLFFVTKGGGEHFFSKTYEEHLEFQKNKWF
;
A
#
# COMPACT_ATOMS: atom_id res chain seq x y z
N ILE A 1 -47.78 -8.88 41.75
CA ILE A 1 -47.79 -8.80 40.27
C ILE A 1 -46.58 -8.02 39.78
N ILE A 2 -46.33 -6.76 40.24
CA ILE A 2 -45.20 -5.91 39.82
C ILE A 2 -43.85 -6.61 40.06
N SER A 3 -43.66 -7.20 41.24
CA SER A 3 -42.42 -7.91 41.60
C SER A 3 -42.14 -9.10 40.69
N ILE A 4 -43.19 -9.86 40.28
CA ILE A 4 -43.05 -10.97 39.37
C ILE A 4 -42.66 -10.52 37.94
N ILE A 5 -43.24 -9.40 37.48
CA ILE A 5 -42.92 -8.80 36.17
C ILE A 5 -41.47 -8.33 36.17
N ILE A 6 -41.00 -7.72 37.26
CA ILE A 6 -39.56 -7.28 37.37
C ILE A 6 -38.61 -8.49 37.33
N ILE A 7 -38.95 -9.58 38.07
CA ILE A 7 -38.11 -10.79 38.08
C ILE A 7 -38.06 -11.42 36.68
N ILE A 8 -39.19 -11.49 35.95
CA ILE A 8 -39.22 -12.00 34.59
C ILE A 8 -38.38 -11.11 33.64
N LEU A 9 -38.52 -9.79 33.76
CA LEU A 9 -37.77 -8.85 32.94
C LEU A 9 -36.27 -8.96 33.18
N VAL A 10 -35.83 -9.02 34.43
CA VAL A 10 -34.41 -9.21 34.79
C VAL A 10 -33.91 -10.56 34.30
N GLY A 11 -34.66 -11.64 34.50
CA GLY A 11 -34.32 -12.98 34.04
C GLY A 11 -34.16 -13.08 32.52
N THR A 12 -35.09 -12.47 31.78
CA THR A 12 -35.03 -12.45 30.31
C THR A 12 -33.85 -11.63 29.81
N THR A 13 -33.57 -10.48 30.43
CA THR A 13 -32.40 -9.62 30.10
C THR A 13 -31.12 -10.39 30.35
N ALA A 14 -30.95 -11.00 31.53
CA ALA A 14 -29.78 -11.79 31.85
C ALA A 14 -29.57 -12.94 30.88
N TYR A 15 -30.65 -13.68 30.54
CA TYR A 15 -30.58 -14.76 29.55
C TYR A 15 -30.10 -14.27 28.17
N GLN A 16 -30.64 -13.17 27.67
CA GLN A 16 -30.27 -12.62 26.36
C GLN A 16 -28.83 -12.12 26.31
N LEU A 17 -28.29 -11.60 27.43
CA LEU A 17 -26.91 -11.16 27.51
C LEU A 17 -25.90 -12.30 27.51
N VAL A 18 -26.25 -13.47 28.09
CA VAL A 18 -25.36 -14.64 28.20
C VAL A 18 -25.60 -15.71 27.12
N LYS A 19 -26.70 -15.62 26.37
CA LYS A 19 -26.99 -16.50 25.23
C LYS A 19 -25.88 -16.35 24.18
N LYS A 20 -25.30 -17.48 23.74
CA LYS A 20 -24.24 -17.51 22.74
C LYS A 20 -24.82 -17.65 21.33
N ASP A 21 -24.51 -16.69 20.47
CA ASP A 21 -24.80 -16.74 19.05
C ASP A 21 -23.52 -17.10 18.27
N LYS A 22 -23.68 -17.75 17.11
CA LYS A 22 -22.57 -18.17 16.24
C LYS A 22 -22.19 -17.04 15.29
N TYR A 23 -20.89 -16.72 15.25
CA TYR A 23 -20.31 -15.73 14.37
C TYR A 23 -19.30 -16.40 13.44
N ASN A 24 -19.24 -15.92 12.20
CA ASN A 24 -18.20 -16.26 11.22
C ASN A 24 -18.02 -15.08 10.28
N LEU A 25 -17.48 -13.99 10.81
CA LEU A 25 -17.27 -12.75 10.07
C LEU A 25 -16.04 -12.00 10.62
N VAL A 26 -15.53 -11.06 9.84
CA VAL A 26 -14.55 -10.06 10.28
C VAL A 26 -15.28 -8.74 10.44
N LEU A 27 -15.22 -8.17 11.65
CA LEU A 27 -15.79 -6.88 11.98
C LEU A 27 -14.67 -5.82 11.89
N GLU A 28 -14.77 -4.90 10.94
CA GLU A 28 -13.91 -3.72 10.85
C GLU A 28 -14.54 -2.57 11.62
N ILE A 29 -13.82 -2.04 12.61
CA ILE A 29 -14.20 -0.81 13.33
C ILE A 29 -13.22 0.28 12.92
N ASP A 30 -13.71 1.20 12.10
CA ASP A 30 -12.97 2.34 11.58
C ASP A 30 -13.11 3.54 12.53
N GLN A 31 -11.98 4.24 12.82
CA GLN A 31 -12.02 5.46 13.65
C GLN A 31 -12.75 6.62 12.98
N ASP A 32 -12.73 6.64 11.66
CA ASP A 32 -13.31 7.74 10.86
C ASP A 32 -14.79 7.54 10.54
N LYS A 33 -15.38 6.40 10.96
CA LYS A 33 -16.78 6.07 10.73
C LYS A 33 -17.59 6.01 12.05
N PRO A 34 -18.90 6.33 11.99
CA PRO A 34 -19.76 6.13 13.13
C PRO A 34 -19.75 4.66 13.59
N LEU A 35 -19.51 4.41 14.88
CA LEU A 35 -19.48 3.06 15.46
C LEU A 35 -20.73 2.24 15.10
N LYS A 36 -21.90 2.87 15.03
CA LYS A 36 -23.16 2.24 14.66
C LYS A 36 -23.11 1.61 13.24
N GLU A 37 -22.41 2.25 12.33
CA GLU A 37 -22.23 1.76 10.96
C GLU A 37 -21.37 0.49 10.96
N SER A 38 -20.23 0.52 11.63
CA SER A 38 -19.33 -0.64 11.77
C SER A 38 -20.05 -1.83 12.46
N LEU A 39 -20.81 -1.57 13.52
CA LEU A 39 -21.52 -2.62 14.23
C LEU A 39 -22.75 -3.16 13.48
N SER A 40 -23.21 -2.53 12.41
CA SER A 40 -24.42 -2.90 11.66
C SER A 40 -24.35 -4.31 11.04
N ILE A 41 -23.17 -4.79 10.72
CA ILE A 41 -22.92 -6.13 10.15
C ILE A 41 -23.07 -7.25 11.17
N LEU A 42 -23.10 -6.94 12.47
CA LEU A 42 -23.26 -7.94 13.52
C LEU A 42 -24.68 -8.51 13.52
N PRO A 43 -24.88 -9.83 13.60
CA PRO A 43 -26.20 -10.45 13.73
C PRO A 43 -27.03 -9.88 14.90
N VAL A 44 -26.34 -9.45 15.96
CA VAL A 44 -26.98 -8.87 17.17
C VAL A 44 -27.22 -7.37 17.06
N SER A 45 -26.85 -6.71 15.98
CA SER A 45 -26.96 -5.23 15.84
C SER A 45 -28.36 -4.68 16.05
N ASN A 46 -29.39 -5.45 15.68
CA ASN A 46 -30.80 -5.08 15.89
C ASN A 46 -31.40 -5.58 17.22
N ASN A 47 -30.63 -6.36 18.00
CA ASN A 47 -31.10 -6.88 19.29
C ASN A 47 -31.24 -5.73 20.31
N PRO A 48 -32.42 -5.50 20.93
CA PRO A 48 -32.61 -4.43 21.89
C PRO A 48 -31.73 -4.59 23.15
N PHE A 49 -31.43 -5.81 23.55
CA PHE A 49 -30.54 -6.08 24.69
C PHE A 49 -29.08 -5.73 24.39
N PHE A 50 -28.63 -5.92 23.15
CA PHE A 50 -27.30 -5.47 22.68
C PHE A 50 -27.21 -3.94 22.74
N LYS A 51 -28.22 -3.24 22.20
CA LYS A 51 -28.28 -1.76 22.25
C LYS A 51 -28.33 -1.23 23.68
N LEU A 52 -29.11 -1.88 24.54
CA LEU A 52 -29.20 -1.52 25.96
C LEU A 52 -27.84 -1.75 26.66
N TYR A 53 -27.18 -2.88 26.39
CA TYR A 53 -25.89 -3.20 26.97
C TYR A 53 -24.81 -2.19 26.55
N LEU A 54 -24.75 -1.83 25.26
CA LEU A 54 -23.84 -0.78 24.76
C LEU A 54 -24.08 0.55 25.48
N LYS A 55 -25.35 0.92 25.72
CA LYS A 55 -25.69 2.14 26.45
C LYS A 55 -25.16 2.12 27.89
N PHE A 56 -25.22 0.97 28.57
CA PHE A 56 -24.58 0.80 29.89
C PHE A 56 -23.04 0.81 29.83
N ARG A 57 -22.47 0.47 28.68
CA ARG A 57 -21.01 0.47 28.44
C ARG A 57 -20.60 1.76 27.72
N ASN A 58 -20.92 2.93 28.30
CA ASN A 58 -20.53 4.26 27.85
C ASN A 58 -20.88 4.52 26.37
N ASP A 59 -22.04 4.03 25.90
CA ASP A 59 -22.47 4.08 24.49
C ASP A 59 -21.47 3.48 23.51
N GLY A 60 -20.65 2.53 23.97
CA GLY A 60 -19.61 1.87 23.17
C GLY A 60 -18.36 2.73 22.90
N LYS A 61 -18.20 3.87 23.61
CA LYS A 61 -17.03 4.76 23.42
C LYS A 61 -15.69 4.11 23.74
N ASP A 62 -15.70 3.04 24.57
CA ASP A 62 -14.51 2.28 24.92
C ASP A 62 -14.13 1.22 23.91
N ILE A 63 -14.99 0.99 22.91
CA ILE A 63 -14.71 0.07 21.78
C ILE A 63 -13.59 0.66 20.93
N LYS A 64 -12.55 -0.14 20.72
CA LYS A 64 -11.36 0.30 19.99
C LYS A 64 -11.51 0.00 18.49
N ALA A 65 -10.97 0.90 17.68
CA ALA A 65 -10.84 0.65 16.25
C ALA A 65 -9.93 -0.55 15.99
N GLY A 66 -10.21 -1.28 14.91
CA GLY A 66 -9.46 -2.45 14.51
C GLY A 66 -10.31 -3.48 13.78
N ASN A 67 -9.64 -4.54 13.34
CA ASN A 67 -10.26 -5.67 12.68
C ASN A 67 -10.41 -6.83 13.67
N TYR A 68 -11.64 -7.22 13.94
CA TYR A 68 -11.96 -8.27 14.90
C TYR A 68 -12.46 -9.51 14.18
N GLU A 69 -11.72 -10.59 14.29
CA GLU A 69 -12.12 -11.88 13.75
C GLU A 69 -13.10 -12.56 14.72
N LEU A 70 -14.36 -12.59 14.34
CA LEU A 70 -15.43 -13.22 15.10
C LEU A 70 -15.72 -14.60 14.52
N ARG A 71 -14.96 -15.62 14.97
CA ARG A 71 -15.19 -17.02 14.62
C ARG A 71 -15.52 -17.82 15.89
N GLY A 72 -16.72 -18.38 15.96
CA GLY A 72 -17.14 -19.16 17.10
C GLY A 72 -18.47 -18.72 17.69
N LYS A 73 -18.67 -19.04 18.97
CA LYS A 73 -19.90 -18.67 19.71
C LYS A 73 -19.54 -17.64 20.77
N PHE A 74 -20.13 -16.47 20.66
CA PHE A 74 -19.96 -15.38 21.62
C PHE A 74 -21.33 -14.94 22.14
N ASN A 75 -21.39 -14.58 23.42
CA ASN A 75 -22.51 -13.81 23.96
C ASN A 75 -22.25 -12.29 23.83
N ILE A 76 -23.25 -11.49 24.14
CA ILE A 76 -23.17 -10.03 24.04
C ILE A 76 -22.04 -9.45 24.93
N ILE A 77 -21.88 -9.97 26.14
CA ILE A 77 -20.85 -9.52 27.10
C ILE A 77 -19.47 -9.85 26.60
N GLU A 78 -19.23 -11.09 26.15
CA GLU A 78 -17.94 -11.54 25.60
C GLU A 78 -17.58 -10.72 24.35
N LEU A 79 -18.56 -10.48 23.46
CA LEU A 79 -18.35 -9.72 22.22
C LEU A 79 -17.92 -8.27 22.55
N VAL A 80 -18.68 -7.57 23.37
CA VAL A 80 -18.37 -6.17 23.71
C VAL A 80 -17.03 -6.07 24.45
N SER A 81 -16.77 -6.97 25.41
CA SER A 81 -15.47 -6.99 26.14
C SER A 81 -14.29 -7.23 25.20
N MET A 82 -14.43 -8.07 24.20
CA MET A 82 -13.39 -8.31 23.18
C MET A 82 -13.15 -7.03 22.36
N LEU A 83 -14.19 -6.34 21.92
CA LEU A 83 -14.07 -5.10 21.16
C LEU A 83 -13.43 -3.96 21.99
N GLU A 84 -13.77 -3.86 23.28
CA GLU A 84 -13.18 -2.89 24.22
C GLU A 84 -11.72 -3.22 24.53
N SER A 85 -11.36 -4.51 24.60
CA SER A 85 -9.97 -4.92 24.89
C SER A 85 -9.00 -4.59 23.75
N GLY A 86 -9.51 -4.40 22.53
CA GLY A 86 -8.69 -4.17 21.34
C GLY A 86 -7.87 -5.39 20.89
N LYS A 87 -8.16 -6.59 21.43
CA LYS A 87 -7.44 -7.82 21.09
C LYS A 87 -7.95 -8.38 19.77
N SER A 88 -7.57 -7.73 18.67
CA SER A 88 -7.73 -8.31 17.34
C SER A 88 -6.49 -9.17 17.03
N LYS A 89 -6.70 -10.38 16.50
CA LYS A 89 -5.59 -11.18 15.97
C LYS A 89 -5.22 -10.61 14.61
N VAL A 90 -4.20 -9.77 14.61
CA VAL A 90 -3.67 -9.15 13.40
C VAL A 90 -2.20 -9.49 13.21
N PHE A 91 -1.82 -9.68 11.97
CA PHE A 91 -0.44 -9.78 11.53
C PHE A 91 0.02 -8.40 11.07
N LYS A 92 1.06 -7.86 11.75
CA LYS A 92 1.67 -6.59 11.34
C LYS A 92 2.58 -6.82 10.14
N PHE A 93 2.32 -6.12 9.05
CA PHE A 93 3.08 -6.21 7.81
C PHE A 93 3.44 -4.83 7.27
N THR A 94 4.72 -4.61 6.96
CA THR A 94 5.19 -3.34 6.39
C THR A 94 5.66 -3.56 4.96
N ILE A 95 5.08 -2.79 4.03
CA ILE A 95 5.59 -2.59 2.68
C ILE A 95 6.54 -1.39 2.77
N ILE A 96 7.81 -1.62 2.44
CA ILE A 96 8.84 -0.59 2.43
C ILE A 96 8.79 0.10 1.06
N GLU A 97 9.07 1.40 1.04
CA GLU A 97 9.18 2.19 -0.17
C GLU A 97 10.16 1.52 -1.16
N GLY A 98 9.80 1.53 -2.44
CA GLY A 98 10.62 0.89 -3.46
C GLY A 98 10.56 -0.64 -3.50
N ASN A 99 9.76 -1.31 -2.64
CA ASN A 99 9.50 -2.74 -2.80
C ASN A 99 8.70 -3.01 -4.09
N THR A 100 9.01 -4.12 -4.75
CA THR A 100 8.21 -4.64 -5.87
C THR A 100 7.04 -5.48 -5.36
N VAL A 101 6.04 -5.72 -6.22
CA VAL A 101 4.99 -6.71 -5.95
C VAL A 101 5.60 -8.06 -5.59
N LYS A 102 6.65 -8.49 -6.33
CA LYS A 102 7.37 -9.73 -6.01
C LYS A 102 7.91 -9.74 -4.59
N ASN A 103 8.58 -8.67 -4.15
CA ASN A 103 9.13 -8.59 -2.78
C ASN A 103 8.02 -8.67 -1.72
N VAL A 104 6.91 -7.97 -1.95
CA VAL A 104 5.75 -7.96 -1.04
C VAL A 104 5.17 -9.37 -0.91
N ILE A 105 4.90 -10.03 -2.04
CA ILE A 105 4.33 -11.39 -2.03
C ILE A 105 5.28 -12.42 -1.43
N ASP A 106 6.57 -12.39 -1.79
CA ASP A 106 7.58 -13.29 -1.21
C ASP A 106 7.64 -13.16 0.31
N LYS A 107 7.57 -11.93 0.83
CA LYS A 107 7.56 -11.66 2.27
C LYS A 107 6.28 -12.15 2.95
N LEU A 108 5.12 -12.02 2.32
CA LEU A 108 3.85 -12.56 2.83
C LEU A 108 3.89 -14.08 2.90
N VAL A 109 4.30 -14.74 1.82
CA VAL A 109 4.43 -16.20 1.75
C VAL A 109 5.43 -16.73 2.79
N ALA A 110 6.58 -16.08 2.95
CA ALA A 110 7.57 -16.43 3.97
C ALA A 110 7.04 -16.32 5.42
N ASN A 111 6.03 -15.46 5.64
CA ASN A 111 5.32 -15.33 6.91
C ASN A 111 4.07 -16.23 7.02
N GLY A 112 3.90 -17.19 6.11
CA GLY A 112 2.77 -18.12 6.13
C GLY A 112 1.42 -17.49 5.76
N LYS A 113 1.43 -16.35 5.07
CA LYS A 113 0.23 -15.64 4.64
C LYS A 113 -0.08 -15.96 3.17
N GLY A 114 -0.55 -17.19 2.94
CA GLY A 114 -0.94 -17.65 1.62
C GLY A 114 0.19 -18.27 0.79
N THR A 115 -0.10 -18.47 -0.48
CA THR A 115 0.84 -19.04 -1.46
C THR A 115 0.98 -18.10 -2.67
N ARG A 116 2.13 -18.17 -3.37
CA ARG A 116 2.33 -17.37 -4.59
C ARG A 116 1.24 -17.65 -5.63
N GLU A 117 0.91 -18.91 -5.84
CA GLU A 117 -0.14 -19.30 -6.80
C GLU A 117 -1.49 -18.66 -6.50
N ASN A 118 -1.89 -18.64 -5.21
CA ASN A 118 -3.14 -18.02 -4.81
C ASN A 118 -3.10 -16.48 -4.95
N PHE A 119 -1.96 -15.84 -4.66
CA PHE A 119 -1.79 -14.41 -4.92
C PHE A 119 -1.90 -14.10 -6.42
N ASP A 120 -1.24 -14.87 -7.28
CA ASP A 120 -1.30 -14.69 -8.74
C ASP A 120 -2.73 -14.90 -9.27
N LYS A 121 -3.47 -15.84 -8.70
CA LYS A 121 -4.89 -16.03 -9.00
C LYS A 121 -5.72 -14.83 -8.51
N ALA A 122 -5.50 -14.38 -7.29
CA ALA A 122 -6.22 -13.26 -6.71
C ALA A 122 -6.05 -11.96 -7.53
N PHE A 123 -4.85 -11.65 -8.01
CA PHE A 123 -4.62 -10.50 -8.89
C PHE A 123 -5.48 -10.54 -10.17
N LYS A 124 -5.69 -11.73 -10.76
CA LYS A 124 -6.52 -11.89 -11.96
C LYS A 124 -8.03 -11.66 -11.72
N GLU A 125 -8.46 -11.77 -10.45
CA GLU A 125 -9.85 -11.62 -10.04
C GLU A 125 -10.20 -10.23 -9.50
N ILE A 126 -9.20 -9.33 -9.39
CA ILE A 126 -9.39 -7.99 -8.86
C ILE A 126 -9.75 -7.05 -10.01
N ASP A 127 -10.92 -6.40 -9.89
CA ASP A 127 -11.27 -5.24 -10.69
C ASP A 127 -10.69 -3.98 -10.05
N PHE A 128 -9.81 -3.28 -10.77
CA PHE A 128 -9.09 -2.12 -10.25
C PHE A 128 -9.27 -0.92 -11.18
N PRO A 129 -9.55 0.28 -10.65
CA PRO A 129 -9.97 1.40 -11.47
C PRO A 129 -8.86 2.04 -12.32
N TYR A 130 -7.59 1.77 -12.04
CA TYR A 130 -6.43 2.22 -12.81
C TYR A 130 -5.93 1.13 -13.77
N PRO A 131 -5.15 1.48 -14.82
CA PRO A 131 -4.62 0.50 -15.77
C PRO A 131 -3.73 -0.54 -15.10
N THR A 132 -4.01 -1.81 -15.36
CA THR A 132 -3.19 -2.95 -14.93
C THR A 132 -2.91 -3.87 -16.12
N PRO A 133 -2.06 -3.45 -17.09
CA PRO A 133 -1.77 -4.25 -18.27
C PRO A 133 -1.31 -5.66 -17.88
N ASP A 134 -1.88 -6.70 -18.50
CA ASP A 134 -1.56 -8.10 -18.21
C ASP A 134 -1.72 -8.50 -16.71
N ASN A 135 -2.65 -7.87 -16.00
CA ASN A 135 -2.83 -8.00 -14.54
C ASN A 135 -1.57 -7.64 -13.74
N ASN A 136 -0.75 -6.75 -14.25
CA ASN A 136 0.43 -6.25 -13.57
C ASN A 136 0.04 -5.15 -12.57
N PHE A 137 0.13 -5.45 -11.28
CA PHE A 137 -0.14 -4.52 -10.18
C PHE A 137 1.13 -3.83 -9.63
N GLU A 138 2.26 -3.88 -10.36
CA GLU A 138 3.46 -3.16 -9.96
C GLU A 138 3.18 -1.65 -9.85
N GLY A 139 3.58 -1.06 -8.74
CA GLY A 139 3.32 0.35 -8.42
C GLY A 139 2.07 0.62 -7.59
N TYR A 140 1.18 -0.36 -7.40
CA TYR A 140 -0.12 -0.16 -6.74
C TYR A 140 -0.22 -0.68 -5.31
N LEU A 141 0.76 -1.43 -4.82
CA LEU A 141 0.78 -1.89 -3.42
C LEU A 141 1.43 -0.82 -2.54
N TYR A 142 0.63 0.13 -2.03
CA TYR A 142 1.13 1.34 -1.39
C TYR A 142 2.06 1.03 -0.19
N PRO A 143 3.24 1.70 -0.09
CA PRO A 143 4.15 1.55 1.04
C PRO A 143 3.54 2.09 2.33
N GLU A 144 3.26 1.21 3.29
CA GLU A 144 2.67 1.55 4.59
C GLU A 144 2.83 0.35 5.55
N THR A 145 2.54 0.56 6.82
CA THR A 145 2.42 -0.52 7.81
C THR A 145 0.97 -0.92 8.00
N TYR A 146 0.68 -2.17 7.67
CA TYR A 146 -0.66 -2.74 7.68
C TYR A 146 -0.86 -3.67 8.88
N PHE A 147 -2.09 -3.68 9.41
CA PHE A 147 -2.55 -4.64 10.42
C PHE A 147 -3.57 -5.57 9.75
N ILE A 148 -3.09 -6.71 9.27
CA ILE A 148 -3.84 -7.67 8.46
C ILE A 148 -4.48 -8.70 9.40
N PRO A 149 -5.83 -8.89 9.38
CA PRO A 149 -6.46 -9.96 10.13
C PRO A 149 -5.92 -11.33 9.73
N GLU A 150 -5.69 -12.20 10.71
CA GLU A 150 -5.15 -13.54 10.43
C GLU A 150 -6.04 -14.40 9.55
N SER A 151 -7.34 -14.09 9.51
CA SER A 151 -8.35 -14.79 8.69
C SER A 151 -8.38 -14.39 7.23
N TYR A 152 -7.68 -13.33 6.85
CA TYR A 152 -7.73 -12.84 5.47
C TYR A 152 -7.03 -13.81 4.52
N ASP A 153 -7.74 -14.11 3.42
CA ASP A 153 -7.17 -14.77 2.26
C ASP A 153 -6.33 -13.79 1.42
N GLU A 154 -5.66 -14.29 0.41
CA GLU A 154 -4.75 -13.53 -0.42
C GLU A 154 -5.44 -12.35 -1.13
N LYS A 155 -6.68 -12.54 -1.59
CA LYS A 155 -7.47 -11.48 -2.24
C LYS A 155 -7.83 -10.36 -1.27
N ALA A 156 -8.24 -10.70 -0.06
CA ALA A 156 -8.52 -9.72 0.99
C ALA A 156 -7.26 -8.93 1.40
N ILE A 157 -6.10 -9.61 1.46
CA ILE A 157 -4.81 -8.98 1.76
C ILE A 157 -4.43 -7.97 0.66
N ILE A 158 -4.50 -8.35 -0.62
CA ILE A 158 -4.21 -7.43 -1.73
C ILE A 158 -5.15 -6.22 -1.68
N ASN A 159 -6.45 -6.44 -1.44
CA ASN A 159 -7.43 -5.36 -1.39
C ASN A 159 -7.16 -4.33 -0.29
N ILE A 160 -6.54 -4.70 0.84
CA ILE A 160 -6.10 -3.73 1.85
C ILE A 160 -5.05 -2.77 1.25
N PHE A 161 -4.06 -3.29 0.54
CA PHE A 161 -2.99 -2.49 -0.05
C PHE A 161 -3.52 -1.56 -1.15
N LEU A 162 -4.40 -2.09 -2.00
CA LEU A 162 -5.05 -1.33 -3.08
C LEU A 162 -6.02 -0.27 -2.54
N LYS A 163 -6.75 -0.57 -1.46
CA LYS A 163 -7.62 0.41 -0.79
C LYS A 163 -6.80 1.57 -0.24
N GLU A 164 -5.64 1.30 0.36
CA GLU A 164 -4.75 2.36 0.85
C GLU A 164 -4.17 3.18 -0.32
N PHE A 165 -3.79 2.54 -1.43
CA PHE A 165 -3.39 3.23 -2.63
C PHE A 165 -4.49 4.18 -3.13
N LEU A 166 -5.74 3.73 -3.21
CA LEU A 166 -6.87 4.55 -3.66
C LEU A 166 -7.21 5.69 -2.70
N LYS A 167 -6.90 5.58 -1.40
CA LYS A 167 -7.00 6.71 -0.48
C LYS A 167 -5.96 7.80 -0.75
N LYS A 168 -4.73 7.41 -1.14
CA LYS A 168 -3.66 8.35 -1.48
C LYS A 168 -3.87 8.95 -2.88
N PHE A 169 -4.42 8.16 -3.78
CA PHE A 169 -4.64 8.52 -5.18
C PHE A 169 -6.10 8.23 -5.58
N PRO A 170 -7.06 9.04 -5.08
CA PRO A 170 -8.47 8.90 -5.45
C PRO A 170 -8.67 9.12 -6.94
N VAL A 171 -9.50 8.30 -7.60
CA VAL A 171 -9.69 8.33 -9.06
C VAL A 171 -10.24 9.68 -9.53
N GLU A 172 -11.05 10.32 -8.72
CA GLU A 172 -11.63 11.65 -8.97
C GLU A 172 -10.58 12.76 -9.10
N ASN A 173 -9.41 12.60 -8.45
CA ASN A 173 -8.30 13.56 -8.55
C ASN A 173 -7.40 13.30 -9.76
N TYR A 174 -7.51 12.12 -10.37
CA TYR A 174 -6.70 11.67 -11.50
C TYR A 174 -7.60 11.11 -12.62
N PRO A 175 -8.42 11.96 -13.26
CA PRO A 175 -9.43 11.52 -14.23
C PRO A 175 -8.81 10.91 -15.49
N ASP A 176 -7.63 11.37 -15.92
CA ASP A 176 -6.86 10.75 -17.00
C ASP A 176 -5.99 9.62 -16.39
N LYS A 177 -6.54 8.42 -16.47
CA LYS A 177 -5.91 7.22 -15.87
C LYS A 177 -4.66 6.79 -16.65
N ASP A 178 -4.60 7.06 -17.94
CA ASP A 178 -3.44 6.72 -18.76
C ASP A 178 -2.29 7.69 -18.46
N GLU A 179 -2.58 8.98 -18.31
CA GLU A 179 -1.58 9.93 -17.80
C GLU A 179 -1.11 9.54 -16.42
N PHE A 180 -2.03 9.23 -15.49
CA PHE A 180 -1.67 8.78 -14.14
C PHE A 180 -0.73 7.57 -14.18
N TYR A 181 -1.01 6.60 -15.05
CA TYR A 181 -0.16 5.41 -15.18
C TYR A 181 1.25 5.76 -15.66
N GLN A 182 1.38 6.67 -16.63
CA GLN A 182 2.70 7.16 -17.08
C GLN A 182 3.44 7.90 -15.96
N LYS A 183 2.73 8.72 -15.16
CA LYS A 183 3.30 9.37 -13.98
C LYS A 183 3.72 8.37 -12.91
N LEU A 184 2.95 7.31 -12.69
CA LEU A 184 3.28 6.24 -11.76
C LEU A 184 4.54 5.48 -12.18
N ILE A 185 4.73 5.22 -13.49
CA ILE A 185 5.97 4.64 -14.02
C ILE A 185 7.15 5.55 -13.72
N MET A 186 7.06 6.86 -14.04
CA MET A 186 8.10 7.83 -13.72
C MET A 186 8.37 7.87 -12.21
N ALA A 187 7.33 7.92 -11.38
CA ALA A 187 7.44 7.93 -9.93
C ALA A 187 8.20 6.72 -9.38
N SER A 188 7.98 5.54 -9.96
CA SER A 188 8.70 4.32 -9.55
C SER A 188 10.21 4.38 -9.86
N ILE A 189 10.60 5.09 -10.91
CA ILE A 189 12.02 5.35 -11.21
C ILE A 189 12.59 6.33 -10.18
N LEU A 190 11.88 7.44 -9.94
CA LEU A 190 12.28 8.46 -8.96
C LEU A 190 12.45 7.87 -7.56
N GLU A 191 11.54 6.98 -7.14
CA GLU A 191 11.60 6.30 -5.85
C GLU A 191 12.89 5.47 -5.66
N ARG A 192 13.41 4.93 -6.76
CA ARG A 192 14.61 4.09 -6.74
C ARG A 192 15.92 4.85 -6.97
N GLU A 193 15.85 6.05 -7.54
CA GLU A 193 17.03 6.86 -7.86
C GLU A 193 17.30 7.93 -6.80
N ALA A 194 16.25 8.61 -6.28
CA ALA A 194 16.41 9.73 -5.35
C ALA A 194 16.32 9.26 -3.89
N ALA A 195 17.44 9.29 -3.18
CA ALA A 195 17.46 9.02 -1.74
C ALA A 195 17.01 10.23 -0.89
N VAL A 196 17.07 11.45 -1.45
CA VAL A 196 16.69 12.71 -0.80
C VAL A 196 15.40 13.22 -1.41
N GLU A 197 14.35 13.36 -0.58
CA GLU A 197 13.03 13.79 -1.02
C GLU A 197 13.01 15.08 -1.83
N SER A 198 13.79 16.10 -1.40
CA SER A 198 13.86 17.40 -2.08
C SER A 198 14.51 17.35 -3.46
N GLU A 199 15.20 16.27 -3.81
CA GLU A 199 15.82 16.09 -5.13
C GLU A 199 14.86 15.42 -6.14
N LYS A 200 13.78 14.78 -5.68
CA LYS A 200 12.83 14.08 -6.57
C LYS A 200 12.28 14.98 -7.69
N PRO A 201 11.83 16.24 -7.44
CA PRO A 201 11.37 17.11 -8.53
C PRO A 201 12.49 17.49 -9.52
N ILE A 202 13.73 17.69 -9.03
CA ILE A 202 14.86 18.01 -9.90
C ILE A 202 15.22 16.79 -10.76
N MET A 203 15.26 15.60 -10.17
CA MET A 203 15.54 14.37 -10.89
C MET A 203 14.44 14.05 -11.92
N ALA A 204 13.17 14.32 -11.59
CA ALA A 204 12.07 14.23 -12.54
C ALA A 204 12.32 15.15 -13.75
N SER A 205 12.76 16.38 -13.51
CA SER A 205 13.06 17.30 -14.62
C SER A 205 14.18 16.77 -15.52
N VAL A 206 15.22 16.11 -14.97
CA VAL A 206 16.27 15.48 -15.76
C VAL A 206 15.70 14.42 -16.70
N PHE A 207 14.84 13.53 -16.19
CA PHE A 207 14.26 12.47 -17.00
C PHE A 207 13.31 13.03 -18.08
N TYR A 208 12.47 14.03 -17.75
CA TYR A 208 11.63 14.68 -18.75
C TYR A 208 12.43 15.43 -19.81
N ASN A 209 13.50 16.15 -19.40
CA ASN A 209 14.40 16.83 -20.34
C ASN A 209 15.09 15.84 -21.29
N ARG A 210 15.51 14.66 -20.79
CA ARG A 210 16.04 13.59 -21.63
C ARG A 210 14.99 13.09 -22.61
N MET A 211 13.75 12.82 -22.16
CA MET A 211 12.66 12.39 -23.04
C MET A 211 12.38 13.41 -24.13
N ASN A 212 12.29 14.70 -23.78
CA ASN A 212 12.05 15.78 -24.73
C ASN A 212 13.16 15.91 -25.78
N LYS A 213 14.39 15.55 -25.41
CA LYS A 213 15.57 15.52 -26.32
C LYS A 213 15.78 14.17 -27.00
N ASN A 214 14.82 13.24 -26.87
CA ASN A 214 14.89 11.89 -27.43
C ASN A 214 16.15 11.11 -26.99
N MET A 215 16.60 11.37 -25.75
CA MET A 215 17.72 10.67 -25.11
C MET A 215 17.21 9.42 -24.39
N TYR A 216 18.12 8.47 -24.09
CA TYR A 216 17.84 7.35 -23.20
C TYR A 216 17.72 7.84 -21.76
N LEU A 217 16.78 7.26 -20.96
CA LEU A 217 16.71 7.58 -19.53
C LEU A 217 17.94 7.08 -18.79
N ALA A 218 18.50 5.93 -19.21
CA ALA A 218 19.73 5.35 -18.68
C ALA A 218 19.74 5.29 -17.14
N ALA A 219 18.64 4.79 -16.56
CA ALA A 219 18.46 4.62 -15.12
C ALA A 219 18.86 3.18 -14.72
N ASP A 220 19.85 3.06 -13.83
CA ASP A 220 20.36 1.77 -13.35
C ASP A 220 19.25 0.94 -12.64
N SER A 221 18.34 1.62 -11.97
CA SER A 221 17.20 1.01 -11.27
C SER A 221 16.32 0.17 -12.21
N THR A 222 16.12 0.62 -13.44
CA THR A 222 15.32 -0.10 -14.44
C THR A 222 16.01 -1.40 -14.90
N VAL A 223 17.34 -1.39 -14.98
CA VAL A 223 18.13 -2.59 -15.26
C VAL A 223 18.13 -3.52 -14.04
N ASN A 224 18.28 -2.98 -12.84
CA ASN A 224 18.29 -3.77 -11.61
C ASN A 224 16.92 -4.44 -11.35
N PHE A 225 15.82 -3.81 -11.76
CA PHE A 225 14.48 -4.42 -11.73
C PHE A 225 14.43 -5.74 -12.52
N VAL A 226 15.05 -5.80 -13.71
CA VAL A 226 15.14 -7.03 -14.50
C VAL A 226 15.84 -8.17 -13.75
N PHE A 227 16.75 -7.81 -12.85
CA PHE A 227 17.46 -8.75 -11.96
C PHE A 227 16.80 -8.85 -10.56
N ASN A 228 15.53 -8.48 -10.41
CA ASN A 228 14.79 -8.50 -9.13
C ASN A 228 15.48 -7.73 -7.98
N TYR A 229 16.27 -6.72 -8.30
CA TYR A 229 17.10 -5.96 -7.35
C TYR A 229 18.12 -6.81 -6.56
N GLU A 230 18.52 -7.95 -7.10
CA GLU A 230 19.52 -8.82 -6.46
C GLU A 230 20.96 -8.29 -6.61
N LYS A 231 21.17 -7.35 -7.53
CA LYS A 231 22.49 -6.77 -7.78
C LYS A 231 22.75 -5.58 -6.87
N LYS A 232 23.81 -5.66 -6.06
CA LYS A 232 24.30 -4.53 -5.25
C LYS A 232 24.87 -3.38 -6.10
N ARG A 233 25.37 -3.71 -7.30
CA ARG A 233 25.92 -2.77 -8.29
C ARG A 233 25.64 -3.26 -9.69
N ILE A 234 25.25 -2.34 -10.56
CA ILE A 234 25.10 -2.58 -11.99
C ILE A 234 26.45 -2.35 -12.67
N TYR A 235 26.90 -3.32 -13.48
CA TYR A 235 28.13 -3.27 -14.26
C TYR A 235 27.80 -3.10 -15.74
N TYR A 236 28.77 -2.65 -16.55
CA TYR A 236 28.62 -2.49 -18.01
C TYR A 236 28.07 -3.72 -18.73
N LYS A 237 28.41 -4.93 -18.26
CA LYS A 237 27.85 -6.17 -18.82
C LYS A 237 26.35 -6.31 -18.58
N ASP A 238 25.86 -5.78 -17.46
CA ASP A 238 24.45 -5.86 -17.06
C ASP A 238 23.58 -4.91 -17.89
N LEU A 239 24.15 -3.78 -18.34
CA LEU A 239 23.48 -2.82 -19.23
C LEU A 239 23.15 -3.42 -20.62
N LYS A 240 23.70 -4.58 -20.95
CA LYS A 240 23.44 -5.29 -22.21
C LYS A 240 22.20 -6.20 -22.15
N VAL A 241 21.58 -6.36 -20.97
CA VAL A 241 20.41 -7.22 -20.83
C VAL A 241 19.31 -6.81 -21.82
N ASP A 242 18.75 -7.81 -22.50
CA ASP A 242 17.66 -7.59 -23.46
C ASP A 242 16.33 -7.66 -22.70
N SER A 243 15.75 -6.49 -22.47
CA SER A 243 14.48 -6.33 -21.74
C SER A 243 13.84 -5.01 -22.12
N PRO A 244 12.51 -4.95 -22.26
CA PRO A 244 11.79 -3.70 -22.48
C PRO A 244 11.94 -2.71 -21.32
N TYR A 245 12.30 -3.18 -20.14
CA TYR A 245 12.60 -2.33 -18.99
C TYR A 245 13.98 -1.67 -19.06
N ASN A 246 14.90 -2.14 -19.88
CA ASN A 246 16.25 -1.59 -19.97
C ASN A 246 16.26 -0.23 -20.66
N THR A 247 16.27 0.85 -19.90
CA THR A 247 16.27 2.24 -20.38
C THR A 247 17.60 2.73 -20.94
N TYR A 248 18.65 1.88 -20.96
CA TYR A 248 19.87 2.09 -21.75
C TYR A 248 19.72 1.64 -23.21
N LYS A 249 18.73 0.77 -23.50
CA LYS A 249 18.51 0.22 -24.84
C LYS A 249 17.19 0.69 -25.46
N ASN A 250 16.21 1.02 -24.62
CA ASN A 250 14.89 1.48 -25.03
C ASN A 250 14.68 2.92 -24.60
N LYS A 251 14.22 3.78 -25.51
CA LYS A 251 13.89 5.17 -25.23
C LYS A 251 12.53 5.31 -24.60
N GLY A 252 12.35 6.36 -23.80
CA GLY A 252 11.11 6.61 -23.07
C GLY A 252 11.00 5.82 -21.77
N LEU A 253 9.80 5.77 -21.23
CA LEU A 253 9.49 5.04 -20.00
C LEU A 253 9.45 3.53 -20.25
N PRO A 254 9.78 2.70 -19.25
CA PRO A 254 9.55 1.27 -19.31
C PRO A 254 8.04 0.95 -19.40
N PRO A 255 7.66 -0.29 -19.75
CA PRO A 255 6.24 -0.64 -20.00
C PRO A 255 5.35 -0.59 -18.76
N ALA A 256 5.94 -0.69 -17.55
CA ALA A 256 5.23 -0.64 -16.29
C ALA A 256 6.13 -0.07 -15.18
N PRO A 257 5.57 0.29 -13.99
CA PRO A 257 6.36 0.67 -12.83
C PRO A 257 7.38 -0.40 -12.44
N ILE A 258 8.45 0.01 -11.78
CA ILE A 258 9.55 -0.88 -11.35
C ILE A 258 9.57 -1.10 -9.82
N CYS A 259 8.69 -0.45 -9.09
CA CYS A 259 8.46 -0.63 -7.65
C CYS A 259 7.19 0.10 -7.22
N ASN A 260 6.80 -0.03 -5.96
CA ASN A 260 5.71 0.71 -5.35
C ASN A 260 6.24 2.06 -4.82
N PRO A 261 5.85 3.21 -5.43
CA PRO A 261 6.32 4.52 -5.04
C PRO A 261 5.48 5.15 -3.92
N THR A 262 6.06 6.15 -3.26
CA THR A 262 5.38 7.04 -2.31
C THR A 262 4.63 8.18 -3.01
N VAL A 263 3.79 8.91 -2.24
CA VAL A 263 3.11 10.13 -2.71
C VAL A 263 4.12 11.15 -3.21
N SER A 264 5.24 11.35 -2.51
CA SER A 264 6.24 12.35 -2.90
C SER A 264 6.86 12.08 -4.28
N SER A 265 7.05 10.81 -4.64
CA SER A 265 7.55 10.44 -5.97
C SER A 265 6.50 10.67 -7.06
N VAL A 266 5.22 10.40 -6.78
CA VAL A 266 4.12 10.70 -7.71
C VAL A 266 3.96 12.19 -7.90
N GLU A 267 3.97 12.99 -6.82
CA GLU A 267 3.92 14.45 -6.88
C GLU A 267 5.09 15.01 -7.67
N ALA A 268 6.31 14.50 -7.48
CA ALA A 268 7.48 14.91 -8.26
C ALA A 268 7.34 14.59 -9.75
N ALA A 269 6.70 13.49 -10.11
CA ALA A 269 6.42 13.14 -11.49
C ALA A 269 5.36 14.05 -12.15
N TYR A 270 4.40 14.57 -11.37
CA TYR A 270 3.42 15.56 -11.84
C TYR A 270 3.99 16.98 -11.87
N HIS A 271 4.84 17.32 -10.91
CA HIS A 271 5.36 18.66 -10.68
C HIS A 271 6.90 18.66 -10.69
N PRO A 272 7.54 18.34 -11.85
CA PRO A 272 8.97 18.40 -11.97
C PRO A 272 9.47 19.85 -11.77
N ALA A 273 10.67 20.00 -11.25
CA ALA A 273 11.32 21.31 -11.18
C ALA A 273 11.58 21.86 -12.59
N ASP A 274 11.52 23.18 -12.73
CA ASP A 274 11.87 23.85 -14.00
C ASP A 274 13.40 24.01 -14.08
N THR A 275 14.06 23.05 -14.73
CA THR A 275 15.50 23.05 -14.93
C THR A 275 15.89 22.60 -16.34
N GLU A 276 17.14 22.86 -16.72
CA GLU A 276 17.71 22.38 -17.99
C GLU A 276 18.67 21.19 -17.78
N TYR A 277 18.70 20.60 -16.58
CA TYR A 277 19.62 19.51 -16.27
C TYR A 277 19.33 18.27 -17.10
N LEU A 278 20.41 17.61 -17.52
CA LEU A 278 20.37 16.37 -18.31
C LEU A 278 21.12 15.22 -17.64
N PHE A 279 21.99 15.53 -16.66
CA PHE A 279 22.84 14.55 -16.00
C PHE A 279 22.79 14.74 -14.49
N PHE A 280 22.94 13.63 -13.78
CA PHE A 280 23.14 13.63 -12.33
C PHE A 280 24.16 12.57 -11.94
N VAL A 281 24.84 12.76 -10.85
CA VAL A 281 25.79 11.82 -10.25
C VAL A 281 25.79 11.98 -8.74
N THR A 282 25.90 10.88 -8.00
CA THR A 282 25.95 10.96 -6.54
C THR A 282 27.15 11.78 -6.06
N LYS A 283 26.92 12.71 -5.14
CA LYS A 283 28.00 13.46 -4.44
C LYS A 283 28.31 12.91 -3.04
N GLY A 284 27.62 11.83 -2.64
CA GLY A 284 27.72 11.21 -1.32
C GLY A 284 26.55 11.61 -0.42
N GLY A 285 26.35 10.86 0.69
CA GLY A 285 25.26 11.15 1.62
C GLY A 285 23.85 10.97 1.06
N GLY A 286 23.70 10.31 -0.09
CA GLY A 286 22.42 10.16 -0.79
C GLY A 286 22.08 11.34 -1.71
N GLU A 287 22.88 12.40 -1.72
CA GLU A 287 22.66 13.59 -2.55
C GLU A 287 23.33 13.49 -3.93
N HIS A 288 22.82 14.29 -4.89
CA HIS A 288 23.31 14.31 -6.26
C HIS A 288 23.80 15.69 -6.69
N PHE A 289 24.79 15.68 -7.59
CA PHE A 289 25.18 16.81 -8.40
C PHE A 289 24.45 16.73 -9.74
N PHE A 290 23.79 17.82 -10.13
CA PHE A 290 23.05 17.94 -11.37
C PHE A 290 23.80 18.85 -12.34
N SER A 291 23.82 18.49 -13.64
CA SER A 291 24.53 19.28 -14.66
C SER A 291 23.74 19.30 -15.98
N LYS A 292 23.99 20.37 -16.76
CA LYS A 292 23.35 20.56 -18.08
C LYS A 292 24.10 19.84 -19.19
N THR A 293 25.44 19.78 -19.06
CA THR A 293 26.32 19.18 -20.07
C THR A 293 27.01 17.93 -19.55
N TYR A 294 27.48 17.10 -20.49
CA TYR A 294 28.27 15.91 -20.14
C TYR A 294 29.68 16.27 -19.65
N GLU A 295 30.22 17.39 -20.14
CA GLU A 295 31.50 17.92 -19.71
C GLU A 295 31.49 18.28 -18.24
N GLU A 296 30.48 19.05 -17.77
CA GLU A 296 30.29 19.38 -16.35
C GLU A 296 30.14 18.11 -15.49
N HIS A 297 29.41 17.12 -15.97
CA HIS A 297 29.24 15.85 -15.29
C HIS A 297 30.58 15.11 -15.11
N LEU A 298 31.39 15.02 -16.19
CA LEU A 298 32.68 14.36 -16.14
C LEU A 298 33.71 15.15 -15.28
N GLU A 299 33.67 16.48 -15.33
CA GLU A 299 34.53 17.32 -14.51
C GLU A 299 34.25 17.10 -13.02
N PHE A 300 32.96 17.05 -12.61
CA PHE A 300 32.61 16.76 -11.23
C PHE A 300 33.11 15.39 -10.80
N GLN A 301 32.93 14.36 -11.65
CA GLN A 301 33.40 13.01 -11.36
C GLN A 301 34.89 12.94 -11.15
N LYS A 302 35.69 13.61 -12.00
CA LYS A 302 37.16 13.68 -11.87
C LYS A 302 37.60 14.31 -10.56
N ASN A 303 36.97 15.45 -10.18
CA ASN A 303 37.31 16.19 -8.98
C ASN A 303 36.93 15.51 -7.68
N LYS A 304 36.00 14.55 -7.73
CA LYS A 304 35.52 13.81 -6.54
C LYS A 304 36.42 12.63 -6.16
N TRP A 305 37.16 12.06 -7.12
CA TRP A 305 37.93 10.82 -6.92
C TRP A 305 39.43 11.06 -6.78
N PHE A 306 39.84 12.30 -6.62
CA PHE A 306 41.16 12.76 -6.25
C PHE A 306 41.05 13.66 -4.99
#